data_1e810b60995db9c24be3b49d4e742965
#
_entry.id   1e810b60995db9c24be3b49d4e742965
#
_cell.length_a   1.000
_cell.length_b   1.000
_cell.length_c   1.000
_cell.angle_alpha   90.00
_cell.angle_beta   90.00
_cell.angle_gamma   90.00
#
_symmetry.space_group_name_H-M   'P 1'
#
loop_
_entity.id
_entity.type
_entity.pdbx_description
1 polymer ?
#
loop_
_entity_poly.entity_id
_entity_poly.type
_entity_poly.pdbx_seq_one_letter_code
_entity_poly.pdbx_strand_id
1 'polypeptide(L)'
;MVILIAGSSHTGKTHLAQRLLETLKWPYLSLDHLKMGLIRSGHTQLTPESPDEALTALLWPIAREMAKTAIENGQNLVIEGCYIPYRFREEFPPEYRAQITYVCLVFSQAYLDRHFDQVVAHENCVEQRRNAGVDQTELKLENARHLQACQVLGERFFLIDGPYDAAIQRLCQDLAQETTERGKFSP
;
A
#
# COMPACT_ATOMS: atom_id res chain seq x y z
N MET A 1 -1.19 -10.53 -12.83
CA MET A 1 -0.95 -10.60 -11.36
C MET A 1 -1.05 -9.21 -10.74
N VAL A 2 -1.49 -9.12 -9.49
CA VAL A 2 -1.60 -7.84 -8.77
C VAL A 2 -0.82 -7.88 -7.46
N ILE A 3 -0.08 -6.80 -7.15
CA ILE A 3 0.52 -6.58 -5.84
C ILE A 3 -0.26 -5.48 -5.14
N LEU A 4 -0.77 -5.76 -3.93
CA LEU A 4 -1.41 -4.78 -3.06
C LEU A 4 -0.44 -4.38 -1.94
N ILE A 5 -0.14 -3.07 -1.83
CA ILE A 5 0.74 -2.52 -0.80
C ILE A 5 -0.08 -1.64 0.13
N ALA A 6 -0.34 -2.13 1.33
CA ALA A 6 -1.05 -1.42 2.39
C ALA A 6 -0.10 -0.90 3.47
N GLY A 7 -0.64 -0.19 4.44
CA GLY A 7 0.08 0.32 5.62
C GLY A 7 -0.31 1.73 5.96
N SER A 8 0.10 2.23 7.13
CA SER A 8 -0.20 3.60 7.56
C SER A 8 0.50 4.64 6.68
N SER A 9 0.10 5.89 6.84
CA SER A 9 0.80 7.00 6.21
C SER A 9 2.31 6.95 6.49
N HIS A 10 3.11 7.51 5.59
CA HIS A 10 4.56 7.66 5.72
C HIS A 10 5.39 6.37 5.76
N THR A 11 4.79 5.18 5.66
CA THR A 11 5.54 3.90 5.66
C THR A 11 6.31 3.61 4.35
N GLY A 12 6.19 4.49 3.35
CA GLY A 12 6.93 4.36 2.08
C GLY A 12 6.29 3.44 1.06
N LYS A 13 4.96 3.28 1.09
CA LYS A 13 4.20 2.49 0.09
C LYS A 13 4.50 2.92 -1.34
N THR A 14 4.39 4.22 -1.60
CA THR A 14 4.68 4.80 -2.93
C THR A 14 6.14 4.61 -3.32
N HIS A 15 7.09 4.70 -2.35
CA HIS A 15 8.51 4.44 -2.62
C HIS A 15 8.74 2.96 -3.03
N LEU A 16 8.13 2.02 -2.32
CA LEU A 16 8.19 0.60 -2.71
C LEU A 16 7.54 0.36 -4.08
N ALA A 17 6.38 0.97 -4.35
CA ALA A 17 5.70 0.86 -5.65
C ALA A 17 6.57 1.41 -6.79
N GLN A 18 7.24 2.55 -6.58
CA GLN A 18 8.20 3.12 -7.54
C GLN A 18 9.38 2.17 -7.80
N ARG A 19 9.95 1.56 -6.76
CA ARG A 19 11.03 0.58 -6.92
C ARG A 19 10.57 -0.68 -7.66
N LEU A 20 9.35 -1.14 -7.43
CA LEU A 20 8.76 -2.27 -8.18
C LEU A 20 8.54 -1.90 -9.65
N LEU A 21 8.08 -0.69 -9.95
CA LEU A 21 7.99 -0.18 -11.32
C LEU A 21 9.37 -0.21 -12.00
N GLU A 22 10.42 0.25 -11.33
CA GLU A 22 11.77 0.27 -11.87
C GLU A 22 12.36 -1.13 -12.08
N THR A 23 12.04 -2.08 -11.19
CA THR A 23 12.57 -3.45 -11.20
C THR A 23 11.79 -4.37 -12.12
N LEU A 24 10.45 -4.40 -11.99
CA LEU A 24 9.56 -5.32 -12.70
C LEU A 24 8.98 -4.72 -13.97
N LYS A 25 9.08 -3.39 -14.16
CA LYS A 25 8.37 -2.64 -15.21
C LYS A 25 6.84 -2.73 -15.10
N TRP A 26 6.33 -2.99 -13.89
CA TRP A 26 4.89 -3.03 -13.63
C TRP A 26 4.38 -1.63 -13.30
N PRO A 27 3.28 -1.17 -13.94
CA PRO A 27 2.67 0.09 -13.56
C PRO A 27 2.11 0.02 -12.14
N TYR A 28 2.01 1.17 -11.47
CA TYR A 28 1.31 1.23 -10.20
C TYR A 28 0.20 2.27 -10.19
N LEU A 29 -0.84 1.98 -9.41
CA LEU A 29 -1.94 2.87 -9.07
C LEU A 29 -1.79 3.32 -7.62
N SER A 30 -1.59 4.61 -7.40
CA SER A 30 -1.69 5.21 -6.06
C SER A 30 -3.16 5.54 -5.76
N LEU A 31 -3.68 5.04 -4.63
CA LEU A 31 -5.03 5.37 -4.18
C LEU A 31 -5.15 6.84 -3.76
N ASP A 32 -4.04 7.48 -3.37
CA ASP A 32 -4.02 8.92 -3.13
C ASP A 32 -4.19 9.73 -4.43
N HIS A 33 -3.58 9.29 -5.54
CA HIS A 33 -3.83 9.91 -6.85
C HIS A 33 -5.28 9.72 -7.30
N LEU A 34 -5.84 8.51 -7.13
CA LEU A 34 -7.25 8.24 -7.44
C LEU A 34 -8.17 9.12 -6.60
N LYS A 35 -7.92 9.20 -5.28
CA LYS A 35 -8.63 10.10 -4.35
C LYS A 35 -8.66 11.53 -4.84
N MET A 36 -7.48 12.09 -5.11
CA MET A 36 -7.38 13.48 -5.55
C MET A 36 -7.99 13.70 -6.95
N GLY A 37 -7.93 12.70 -7.82
CA GLY A 37 -8.60 12.73 -9.12
C GLY A 37 -10.11 12.86 -8.97
N LEU A 38 -10.75 12.02 -8.15
CA LEU A 38 -12.19 12.04 -7.91
C LEU A 38 -12.66 13.32 -7.20
N ILE A 39 -11.91 13.79 -6.20
CA ILE A 39 -12.23 15.02 -5.47
C ILE A 39 -12.12 16.22 -6.39
N ARG A 40 -11.01 16.41 -7.09
CA ARG A 40 -10.76 17.60 -7.93
C ARG A 40 -11.64 17.65 -9.18
N SER A 41 -12.07 16.51 -9.67
CA SER A 41 -13.00 16.43 -10.82
C SER A 41 -14.47 16.57 -10.41
N GLY A 42 -14.77 16.69 -9.11
CA GLY A 42 -16.15 16.85 -8.62
C GLY A 42 -16.99 15.57 -8.63
N HIS A 43 -16.35 14.39 -8.75
CA HIS A 43 -17.09 13.11 -8.74
C HIS A 43 -17.44 12.63 -7.32
N THR A 44 -17.08 13.40 -6.31
CA THR A 44 -17.45 13.14 -4.90
C THR A 44 -17.56 14.44 -4.14
N GLN A 45 -18.34 14.42 -3.06
CA GLN A 45 -18.39 15.52 -2.08
C GLN A 45 -17.40 15.34 -0.92
N LEU A 46 -16.65 14.23 -0.89
CA LEU A 46 -15.62 14.01 0.09
C LEU A 46 -14.44 14.96 -0.15
N THR A 47 -13.70 15.24 0.92
CA THR A 47 -12.48 16.07 0.90
C THR A 47 -11.28 15.24 1.31
N PRO A 48 -10.04 15.71 1.12
CA PRO A 48 -8.85 14.98 1.59
C PRO A 48 -8.85 14.70 3.11
N GLU A 49 -9.58 15.51 3.88
CA GLU A 49 -9.72 15.42 5.33
C GLU A 49 -10.93 14.59 5.78
N SER A 50 -11.70 14.04 4.84
CA SER A 50 -12.81 13.14 5.18
C SER A 50 -12.31 11.89 5.91
N PRO A 51 -13.13 11.28 6.78
CA PRO A 51 -12.76 10.07 7.50
C PRO A 51 -12.27 8.95 6.57
N ASP A 52 -11.22 8.24 6.98
CA ASP A 52 -10.63 7.15 6.19
C ASP A 52 -11.63 6.05 5.81
N GLU A 53 -12.62 5.80 6.66
CA GLU A 53 -13.69 4.84 6.36
C GLU A 53 -14.53 5.29 5.15
N ALA A 54 -14.87 6.58 5.07
CA ALA A 54 -15.62 7.14 3.94
C ALA A 54 -14.77 7.15 2.66
N LEU A 55 -13.48 7.50 2.77
CA LEU A 55 -12.54 7.45 1.65
C LEU A 55 -12.31 6.02 1.18
N THR A 56 -12.19 5.07 2.09
CA THR A 56 -12.06 3.64 1.76
C THR A 56 -13.31 3.13 1.03
N ALA A 57 -14.51 3.48 1.51
CA ALA A 57 -15.76 3.09 0.89
C ALA A 57 -15.92 3.65 -0.54
N LEU A 58 -15.32 4.80 -0.83
CA LEU A 58 -15.28 5.38 -2.17
C LEU A 58 -14.24 4.71 -3.07
N LEU A 59 -13.01 4.56 -2.57
CA LEU A 59 -11.83 4.24 -3.39
C LEU A 59 -11.66 2.73 -3.61
N TRP A 60 -11.89 1.95 -2.56
CA TRP A 60 -11.62 0.52 -2.62
C TRP A 60 -12.46 -0.25 -3.66
N PRO A 61 -13.77 -0.02 -3.81
CA PRO A 61 -14.53 -0.70 -4.86
C PRO A 61 -13.97 -0.44 -6.27
N ILE A 62 -13.50 0.77 -6.54
CA ILE A 62 -12.90 1.13 -7.82
C ILE A 62 -11.58 0.38 -8.01
N ALA A 63 -10.69 0.44 -7.02
CA ALA A 63 -9.39 -0.23 -7.06
C ALA A 63 -9.52 -1.75 -7.18
N ARG A 64 -10.49 -2.34 -6.48
CA ARG A 64 -10.80 -3.77 -6.56
C ARG A 64 -11.21 -4.20 -7.96
N GLU A 65 -12.11 -3.47 -8.62
CA GLU A 65 -12.52 -3.80 -9.99
C GLU A 65 -11.40 -3.54 -11.00
N MET A 66 -10.55 -2.54 -10.78
CA MET A 66 -9.33 -2.35 -11.59
C MET A 66 -8.35 -3.52 -11.43
N ALA A 67 -8.19 -4.03 -10.20
CA ALA A 67 -7.38 -5.23 -9.95
C ALA A 67 -7.92 -6.46 -10.69
N LYS A 68 -9.24 -6.70 -10.63
CA LYS A 68 -9.89 -7.79 -11.39
C LYS A 68 -9.68 -7.64 -12.88
N THR A 69 -9.92 -6.45 -13.42
CA THR A 69 -9.72 -6.15 -14.85
C THR A 69 -8.28 -6.41 -15.29
N ALA A 70 -7.29 -5.99 -14.48
CA ALA A 70 -5.88 -6.27 -14.78
C ALA A 70 -5.60 -7.80 -14.82
N ILE A 71 -6.16 -8.55 -13.87
CA ILE A 71 -6.02 -10.02 -13.83
C ILE A 71 -6.67 -10.68 -15.05
N GLU A 72 -7.90 -10.30 -15.39
CA GLU A 72 -8.65 -10.81 -16.54
C GLU A 72 -7.94 -10.57 -17.88
N ASN A 73 -7.26 -9.44 -17.99
CA ASN A 73 -6.49 -9.06 -19.17
C ASN A 73 -5.06 -9.64 -19.18
N GLY A 74 -4.68 -10.46 -18.19
CA GLY A 74 -3.31 -10.98 -18.08
C GLY A 74 -2.26 -9.89 -17.81
N GLN A 75 -2.70 -8.72 -17.32
CA GLN A 75 -1.83 -7.59 -17.02
C GLN A 75 -1.29 -7.67 -15.59
N ASN A 76 -0.15 -7.01 -15.39
CA ASN A 76 0.45 -6.85 -14.08
C ASN A 76 0.19 -5.43 -13.55
N LEU A 77 -0.14 -5.31 -12.26
CA LEU A 77 -0.45 -4.03 -11.64
C LEU A 77 -0.01 -4.03 -10.17
N VAL A 78 0.57 -2.94 -9.72
CA VAL A 78 0.75 -2.65 -8.30
C VAL A 78 -0.31 -1.64 -7.87
N ILE A 79 -0.99 -1.88 -6.75
CA ILE A 79 -1.93 -0.90 -6.15
C ILE A 79 -1.42 -0.60 -4.74
N GLU A 80 -1.24 0.68 -4.44
CA GLU A 80 -0.76 1.10 -3.12
C GLU A 80 -1.64 2.17 -2.49
N GLY A 81 -1.76 2.13 -1.17
CA GLY A 81 -2.48 3.15 -0.40
C GLY A 81 -2.93 2.70 0.99
N CYS A 82 -3.42 3.67 1.77
CA CYS A 82 -3.98 3.43 3.10
C CYS A 82 -5.39 2.82 3.05
N TYR A 83 -6.07 2.92 1.90
CA TYR A 83 -7.50 2.60 1.72
C TYR A 83 -7.76 1.16 1.25
N ILE A 84 -6.82 0.24 1.48
CA ILE A 84 -7.00 -1.20 1.23
C ILE A 84 -7.55 -1.83 2.52
N PRO A 85 -8.79 -2.38 2.52
CA PRO A 85 -9.37 -2.96 3.72
C PRO A 85 -8.59 -4.19 4.21
N TYR A 86 -8.51 -4.40 5.52
CA TYR A 86 -7.84 -5.59 6.07
C TYR A 86 -8.47 -6.91 5.61
N ARG A 87 -9.79 -6.93 5.37
CA ARG A 87 -10.53 -8.11 4.90
C ARG A 87 -10.70 -8.15 3.39
N PHE A 88 -9.84 -7.47 2.63
CA PHE A 88 -9.93 -7.37 1.16
C PHE A 88 -10.10 -8.74 0.47
N ARG A 89 -9.51 -9.81 1.03
CA ARG A 89 -9.59 -11.15 0.44
C ARG A 89 -11.03 -11.70 0.38
N GLU A 90 -11.89 -11.31 1.30
CA GLU A 90 -13.29 -11.75 1.33
C GLU A 90 -14.08 -11.24 0.12
N GLU A 91 -13.59 -10.15 -0.50
CA GLU A 91 -14.22 -9.51 -1.65
C GLU A 91 -13.72 -10.03 -3.01
N PHE A 92 -12.75 -10.95 -3.00
CA PHE A 92 -12.26 -11.59 -4.21
C PHE A 92 -12.63 -13.08 -4.24
N PRO A 93 -13.20 -13.60 -5.34
CA PRO A 93 -13.29 -15.03 -5.60
C PRO A 93 -11.92 -15.74 -5.59
N PRO A 94 -11.87 -17.06 -5.35
CA PRO A 94 -10.62 -17.80 -5.19
C PRO A 94 -9.65 -17.64 -6.38
N GLU A 95 -10.15 -17.61 -7.60
CA GLU A 95 -9.38 -17.46 -8.84
C GLU A 95 -8.62 -16.13 -8.90
N TYR A 96 -9.19 -15.05 -8.39
CA TYR A 96 -8.49 -13.76 -8.30
C TYR A 96 -7.49 -13.75 -7.15
N ARG A 97 -7.87 -14.34 -5.98
CA ARG A 97 -6.97 -14.39 -4.81
C ARG A 97 -5.64 -15.06 -5.12
N ALA A 98 -5.65 -16.09 -5.96
CA ALA A 98 -4.45 -16.80 -6.38
C ALA A 98 -3.46 -15.91 -7.15
N GLN A 99 -3.95 -14.82 -7.74
CA GLN A 99 -3.16 -13.87 -8.52
C GLN A 99 -2.84 -12.56 -7.78
N ILE A 100 -3.18 -12.49 -6.49
CA ILE A 100 -2.94 -11.31 -5.64
C ILE A 100 -1.85 -11.62 -4.62
N THR A 101 -0.80 -10.83 -4.62
CA THR A 101 0.19 -10.74 -3.54
C THR A 101 -0.11 -9.51 -2.70
N TYR A 102 -0.10 -9.65 -1.38
CA TYR A 102 -0.37 -8.55 -0.44
C TYR A 102 0.79 -8.37 0.51
N VAL A 103 1.08 -7.14 0.85
CA VAL A 103 1.98 -6.78 1.95
C VAL A 103 1.53 -5.49 2.62
N CYS A 104 1.53 -5.48 3.94
CA CYS A 104 1.32 -4.29 4.75
C CYS A 104 2.65 -3.79 5.30
N LEU A 105 3.02 -2.54 5.01
CA LEU A 105 4.22 -1.91 5.57
C LEU A 105 3.92 -1.37 6.95
N VAL A 106 4.75 -1.73 7.93
CA VAL A 106 4.60 -1.32 9.32
C VAL A 106 5.95 -0.92 9.88
N PHE A 107 6.03 0.26 10.49
CA PHE A 107 7.18 0.62 11.33
C PHE A 107 7.05 -0.02 12.71
N SER A 108 8.16 -0.51 13.27
CA SER A 108 8.20 -0.84 14.70
C SER A 108 8.09 0.42 15.55
N GLN A 109 7.60 0.28 16.77
CA GLN A 109 7.57 1.41 17.72
C GLN A 109 8.97 1.93 18.00
N ALA A 110 9.93 1.01 18.18
CA ALA A 110 11.33 1.34 18.41
C ALA A 110 11.97 2.08 17.23
N TYR A 111 11.55 1.77 16.00
CA TYR A 111 11.97 2.53 14.82
C TYR A 111 11.43 3.96 14.84
N LEU A 112 10.15 4.14 15.11
CA LEU A 112 9.52 5.46 15.19
C LEU A 112 10.07 6.29 16.37
N ASP A 113 10.47 5.65 17.47
CA ASP A 113 11.12 6.37 18.58
C ASP A 113 12.46 6.98 18.17
N ARG A 114 13.21 6.28 17.33
CA ARG A 114 14.58 6.68 16.95
C ARG A 114 14.66 7.54 15.68
N HIS A 115 13.69 7.38 14.77
CA HIS A 115 13.79 7.91 13.40
C HIS A 115 12.58 8.77 12.97
N PHE A 116 11.74 9.21 13.91
CA PHE A 116 10.52 9.96 13.58
C PHE A 116 10.82 11.21 12.72
N ASP A 117 11.83 11.99 13.08
CA ASP A 117 12.23 13.18 12.32
C ASP A 117 12.62 12.84 10.87
N GLN A 118 13.27 11.69 10.67
CA GLN A 118 13.62 11.20 9.33
C GLN A 118 12.39 10.77 8.55
N VAL A 119 11.42 10.11 9.19
CA VAL A 119 10.15 9.70 8.56
C VAL A 119 9.39 10.94 8.06
N VAL A 120 9.29 11.98 8.90
CA VAL A 120 8.67 13.26 8.53
C VAL A 120 9.46 13.97 7.43
N ALA A 121 10.79 14.03 7.53
CA ALA A 121 11.62 14.68 6.50
C ALA A 121 11.49 14.03 5.12
N HIS A 122 11.14 12.74 5.04
CA HIS A 122 10.96 12.01 3.79
C HIS A 122 9.51 11.99 3.27
N GLU A 123 8.57 12.65 3.93
CA GLU A 123 7.15 12.65 3.53
C GLU A 123 6.92 13.16 2.09
N ASN A 124 7.81 14.03 1.60
CA ASN A 124 7.72 14.67 0.29
C ASN A 124 8.67 14.08 -0.78
N CYS A 125 9.29 12.92 -0.51
CA CYS A 125 10.28 12.35 -1.45
C CYS A 125 9.68 11.89 -2.78
N VAL A 126 8.43 11.43 -2.79
CA VAL A 126 7.74 10.93 -3.99
C VAL A 126 6.48 11.76 -4.27
N GLU A 127 5.73 12.15 -3.25
CA GLU A 127 4.51 12.96 -3.35
C GLU A 127 4.63 14.23 -2.51
N GLN A 128 4.29 15.39 -3.08
CA GLN A 128 4.26 16.63 -2.31
C GLN A 128 2.96 16.73 -1.51
N ARG A 129 3.06 16.63 -0.19
CA ARG A 129 1.95 16.81 0.75
C ARG A 129 1.86 18.25 1.23
N ARG A 130 0.68 18.87 1.15
CA ARG A 130 0.49 20.29 1.50
C ARG A 130 0.21 20.55 2.97
N ASN A 131 -0.16 19.53 3.75
CA ASN A 131 -0.48 19.65 5.18
C ASN A 131 0.47 18.77 5.98
N ALA A 132 1.55 19.34 6.45
CA ALA A 132 2.53 18.69 7.30
C ALA A 132 2.20 18.92 8.77
N GLY A 133 1.73 17.93 9.44
CA GLY A 133 1.52 17.87 10.88
C GLY A 133 1.31 16.41 11.26
N VAL A 134 2.39 15.61 11.21
CA VAL A 134 2.30 14.21 11.63
C VAL A 134 2.55 14.14 13.12
N ASP A 135 1.56 13.68 13.88
CA ASP A 135 1.74 13.37 15.29
C ASP A 135 2.41 12.01 15.46
N GLN A 136 3.51 11.97 16.21
CA GLN A 136 4.26 10.74 16.43
C GLN A 136 3.43 9.66 17.14
N THR A 137 2.59 10.09 18.10
CA THR A 137 1.75 9.17 18.87
C THR A 137 0.68 8.55 17.99
N GLU A 138 0.07 9.36 17.13
CA GLU A 138 -0.92 8.91 16.16
C GLU A 138 -0.31 7.94 15.16
N LEU A 139 0.85 8.26 14.60
CA LEU A 139 1.57 7.37 13.67
C LEU A 139 1.94 6.03 14.31
N LYS A 140 2.39 6.03 15.57
CA LYS A 140 2.64 4.81 16.33
C LYS A 140 1.37 3.97 16.53
N LEU A 141 0.28 4.62 16.87
CA LEU A 141 -1.00 3.96 17.07
C LEU A 141 -1.55 3.34 15.78
N GLU A 142 -1.45 4.06 14.66
CA GLU A 142 -1.83 3.52 13.35
C GLU A 142 -0.99 2.31 12.97
N ASN A 143 0.34 2.39 13.10
CA ASN A 143 1.23 1.26 12.80
C ASN A 143 0.92 0.04 13.69
N ALA A 144 0.64 0.26 14.98
CA ALA A 144 0.24 -0.82 15.90
C ALA A 144 -1.08 -1.46 15.48
N ARG A 145 -2.08 -0.67 15.05
CA ARG A 145 -3.36 -1.18 14.53
C ARG A 145 -3.17 -2.02 13.27
N HIS A 146 -2.35 -1.56 12.32
CA HIS A 146 -2.04 -2.31 11.10
C HIS A 146 -1.36 -3.65 11.42
N LEU A 147 -0.35 -3.63 12.31
CA LEU A 147 0.33 -4.84 12.75
C LEU A 147 -0.63 -5.84 13.37
N GLN A 148 -1.43 -5.38 14.33
CA GLN A 148 -2.42 -6.21 15.01
C GLN A 148 -3.44 -6.80 14.04
N ALA A 149 -3.98 -6.00 13.12
CA ALA A 149 -4.93 -6.46 12.13
C ALA A 149 -4.33 -7.55 11.22
N CYS A 150 -3.10 -7.36 10.74
CA CYS A 150 -2.41 -8.37 9.93
C CYS A 150 -2.19 -9.66 10.72
N GLN A 151 -1.76 -9.58 11.98
CA GLN A 151 -1.54 -10.75 12.84
C GLN A 151 -2.83 -11.53 13.10
N VAL A 152 -3.94 -10.84 13.41
CA VAL A 152 -5.25 -11.47 13.67
C VAL A 152 -5.82 -12.14 12.43
N LEU A 153 -5.62 -11.55 11.24
CA LEU A 153 -6.17 -12.05 9.98
C LEU A 153 -5.20 -12.99 9.23
N GLY A 154 -3.99 -13.20 9.74
CA GLY A 154 -2.97 -13.99 9.05
C GLY A 154 -2.46 -13.35 7.75
N GLU A 155 -2.58 -12.04 7.61
CA GLU A 155 -2.10 -11.32 6.43
C GLU A 155 -0.61 -10.99 6.54
N ARG A 156 0.05 -10.97 5.39
CA ARG A 156 1.48 -10.65 5.32
C ARG A 156 1.72 -9.19 5.69
N PHE A 157 2.64 -8.97 6.60
CA PHE A 157 3.19 -7.64 6.91
C PHE A 157 4.71 -7.64 6.80
N PHE A 158 5.27 -6.48 6.60
CA PHE A 158 6.71 -6.25 6.60
C PHE A 158 7.04 -5.20 7.67
N LEU A 159 7.71 -5.67 8.74
CA LEU A 159 8.09 -4.81 9.86
C LEU A 159 9.42 -4.11 9.54
N ILE A 160 9.39 -2.78 9.48
CA ILE A 160 10.56 -1.94 9.29
C ILE A 160 11.10 -1.57 10.68
N ASP A 161 12.23 -2.16 11.06
CA ASP A 161 12.89 -1.99 12.37
C ASP A 161 14.37 -1.64 12.26
N GLY A 162 14.94 -1.64 11.07
CA GLY A 162 16.33 -1.35 10.74
C GLY A 162 16.48 -0.29 9.66
N PRO A 163 17.66 -0.18 9.03
CA PRO A 163 17.92 0.81 7.98
C PRO A 163 16.88 0.73 6.87
N TYR A 164 16.14 1.83 6.68
CA TYR A 164 14.95 1.89 5.84
C TYR A 164 15.23 1.46 4.38
N ASP A 165 16.25 2.03 3.75
CA ASP A 165 16.57 1.74 2.35
C ASP A 165 16.91 0.27 2.12
N ALA A 166 17.68 -0.33 3.02
CA ALA A 166 18.02 -1.74 2.95
C ALA A 166 16.79 -2.64 3.15
N ALA A 167 15.87 -2.24 4.06
CA ALA A 167 14.63 -2.94 4.30
C ALA A 167 13.72 -2.92 3.07
N ILE A 168 13.51 -1.75 2.47
CA ILE A 168 12.69 -1.59 1.26
C ILE A 168 13.33 -2.30 0.05
N GLN A 169 14.65 -2.22 -0.10
CA GLN A 169 15.34 -2.93 -1.17
C GLN A 169 15.17 -4.44 -1.07
N ARG A 170 15.32 -5.01 0.13
CA ARG A 170 15.09 -6.44 0.38
C ARG A 170 13.66 -6.83 0.05
N LEU A 171 12.67 -6.09 0.56
CA LEU A 171 11.26 -6.38 0.28
C LEU A 171 10.94 -6.30 -1.22
N CYS A 172 11.50 -5.32 -1.92
CA CYS A 172 11.34 -5.21 -3.37
C CYS A 172 11.89 -6.45 -4.10
N GLN A 173 13.07 -6.95 -3.69
CA GLN A 173 13.67 -8.16 -4.25
C GLN A 173 12.82 -9.40 -3.97
N ASP A 174 12.34 -9.54 -2.72
CA ASP A 174 11.49 -10.68 -2.31
C ASP A 174 10.19 -10.72 -3.14
N LEU A 175 9.52 -9.56 -3.28
CA LEU A 175 8.30 -9.45 -4.10
C LEU A 175 8.57 -9.72 -5.59
N ALA A 176 9.68 -9.25 -6.12
CA ALA A 176 10.06 -9.47 -7.51
C ALA A 176 10.34 -10.96 -7.78
N GLN A 177 11.03 -11.62 -6.87
CA GLN A 177 11.29 -13.07 -6.98
C GLN A 177 9.99 -13.86 -6.90
N GLU A 178 9.15 -13.59 -5.91
CA GLU A 178 7.85 -14.28 -5.72
C GLU A 178 6.96 -14.17 -6.97
N THR A 179 6.85 -12.98 -7.55
CA THR A 179 6.03 -12.77 -8.75
C THR A 179 6.59 -13.46 -9.98
N THR A 180 7.92 -13.53 -10.10
CA THR A 180 8.59 -14.23 -11.20
C THR A 180 8.39 -15.75 -11.09
N GLU A 181 8.43 -16.29 -9.89
CA GLU A 181 8.20 -17.72 -9.66
C GLU A 181 6.74 -18.09 -9.95
N ARG A 182 5.78 -17.31 -9.49
CA ARG A 182 4.35 -17.53 -9.77
C ARG A 182 4.01 -17.40 -11.26
N GLY A 183 4.63 -16.46 -11.97
CA GLY A 183 4.43 -16.30 -13.43
C GLY A 183 4.88 -17.49 -14.26
N LYS A 184 5.81 -18.33 -13.76
CA LYS A 184 6.26 -19.56 -14.43
C LYS A 184 5.26 -20.72 -14.35
N PHE A 185 4.32 -20.65 -13.41
CA PHE A 185 3.31 -21.70 -13.16
C PHE A 185 1.89 -21.30 -13.61
N SER A 186 1.73 -20.13 -14.23
CA SER A 186 0.47 -19.77 -14.88
C SER A 186 0.44 -20.36 -16.29
N PRO A 187 -0.62 -21.12 -16.63
CA PRO A 187 -0.73 -21.79 -17.93
C PRO A 187 -0.91 -20.81 -19.10
#